data_5a459bc8abc4022dd8efa2a5009632a7
#
_entry.id   5a459bc8abc4022dd8efa2a5009632a7
#
_cell.length_a   1.000
_cell.length_b   1.000
_cell.length_c   1.000
_cell.angle_alpha   90.00
_cell.angle_beta   90.00
_cell.angle_gamma   90.00
#
_symmetry.space_group_name_H-M   'P 1'
#
loop_
_entity.id
_entity.type
_entity.pdbx_description
1 polymer ?
#
loop_
_entity_poly.entity_id
_entity_poly.type
_entity_poly.pdbx_seq_one_letter_code
_entity_poly.pdbx_strand_id
1 'polypeptide(L)'
;MSNKPVIVFEGIEGSGKSLHISSVAKYLKRKNIDFIKVREPGGCINSEKIRKLILEKKSNFNKITDLLLYLASRSENLDQLKKYYKKKVILIDRFKDSTIAYQHYGFGVDIKLINFINNFILKDFNVDYTFLNTVSKNNMIQRLKIRKSLNRYDKFKSNFYQKVQRGFLNLAKKIKVNIKSLTQIKILNITNQ
;
A
#
# COMPACT_ATOMS: atom_id res chain seq x y z
N MET A 1 12.01 -18.49 19.19
CA MET A 1 12.11 -18.17 17.74
C MET A 1 11.87 -16.68 17.55
N SER A 2 12.74 -15.96 16.81
CA SER A 2 12.53 -14.51 16.55
C SER A 2 11.30 -14.31 15.66
N ASN A 3 10.46 -13.36 16.01
CA ASN A 3 9.28 -13.00 15.20
C ASN A 3 9.70 -12.61 13.78
N LYS A 4 9.02 -13.16 12.78
CA LYS A 4 9.25 -12.79 11.38
C LYS A 4 8.52 -11.47 11.07
N PRO A 5 9.16 -10.50 10.41
CA PRO A 5 8.61 -9.17 10.22
C PRO A 5 7.53 -9.09 9.14
N VAL A 6 6.65 -8.09 9.32
CA VAL A 6 5.73 -7.58 8.31
C VAL A 6 6.34 -6.34 7.68
N ILE A 7 6.56 -6.38 6.36
CA ILE A 7 7.22 -5.33 5.58
C ILE A 7 6.25 -4.80 4.52
N VAL A 8 5.92 -3.53 4.59
CA VAL A 8 5.00 -2.85 3.67
C VAL A 8 5.78 -1.96 2.71
N PHE A 9 5.35 -1.95 1.46
CA PHE A 9 5.85 -1.05 0.42
C PHE A 9 4.74 -0.11 -0.02
N GLU A 10 4.95 1.19 0.21
CA GLU A 10 4.00 2.25 -0.08
C GLU A 10 4.52 3.21 -1.16
N GLY A 11 3.63 4.00 -1.73
CA GLY A 11 3.94 5.01 -2.73
C GLY A 11 2.93 5.02 -3.87
N ILE A 12 2.95 6.08 -4.68
CA ILE A 12 2.04 6.26 -5.82
C ILE A 12 2.37 5.31 -6.98
N GLU A 13 1.55 5.34 -8.03
CA GLU A 13 1.80 4.64 -9.29
C GLU A 13 3.12 5.11 -9.89
N GLY A 14 3.83 4.16 -10.53
CA GLY A 14 5.14 4.47 -11.14
C GLY A 14 6.30 4.72 -10.16
N SER A 15 6.09 4.60 -8.84
CA SER A 15 7.15 4.82 -7.84
C SER A 15 8.15 3.67 -7.71
N GLY A 16 7.98 2.55 -8.43
CA GLY A 16 8.94 1.44 -8.44
C GLY A 16 8.74 0.39 -7.33
N LYS A 17 7.63 0.42 -6.58
CA LYS A 17 7.33 -0.56 -5.53
C LYS A 17 7.53 -2.00 -5.95
N SER A 18 6.95 -2.41 -7.08
CA SER A 18 7.00 -3.79 -7.56
C SER A 18 8.43 -4.28 -7.81
N LEU A 19 9.34 -3.38 -8.23
CA LEU A 19 10.77 -3.69 -8.39
C LEU A 19 11.40 -4.01 -7.04
N HIS A 20 11.19 -3.14 -6.04
CA HIS A 20 11.76 -3.33 -4.70
C HIS A 20 11.21 -4.58 -4.03
N ILE A 21 9.90 -4.82 -4.08
CA ILE A 21 9.28 -6.04 -3.54
C ILE A 21 9.88 -7.29 -4.19
N SER A 22 10.04 -7.28 -5.53
CA SER A 22 10.63 -8.39 -6.25
C SER A 22 12.09 -8.63 -5.87
N SER A 23 12.86 -7.57 -5.67
CA SER A 23 14.26 -7.66 -5.23
C SER A 23 14.38 -8.25 -3.83
N VAL A 24 13.54 -7.80 -2.90
CA VAL A 24 13.49 -8.35 -1.53
C VAL A 24 13.05 -9.81 -1.55
N ALA A 25 12.02 -10.16 -2.32
CA ALA A 25 11.56 -11.53 -2.45
C ALA A 25 12.65 -12.47 -3.02
N LYS A 26 13.39 -12.01 -4.04
CA LYS A 26 14.56 -12.75 -4.60
C LYS A 26 15.65 -12.95 -3.54
N TYR A 27 15.93 -11.92 -2.75
CA TYR A 27 16.92 -12.01 -1.66
C TYR A 27 16.49 -13.04 -0.60
N LEU A 28 15.25 -12.98 -0.11
CA LEU A 28 14.72 -13.91 0.87
C LEU A 28 14.79 -15.36 0.36
N LYS A 29 14.39 -15.57 -0.92
CA LYS A 29 14.49 -16.89 -1.56
C LYS A 29 15.93 -17.43 -1.59
N ARG A 30 16.92 -16.58 -1.95
CA ARG A 30 18.34 -16.97 -1.96
C ARG A 30 18.88 -17.32 -0.55
N LYS A 31 18.28 -16.72 0.48
CA LYS A 31 18.66 -16.98 1.89
C LYS A 31 17.84 -18.10 2.54
N ASN A 32 17.01 -18.80 1.78
CA ASN A 32 16.08 -19.83 2.27
C ASN A 32 15.19 -19.32 3.43
N ILE A 33 14.77 -18.05 3.37
CA ILE A 33 13.87 -17.46 4.36
C ILE A 33 12.45 -17.51 3.82
N ASP A 34 11.57 -18.16 4.56
CA ASP A 34 10.15 -18.28 4.23
C ASP A 34 9.46 -16.93 4.23
N PHE A 35 8.71 -16.65 3.17
CA PHE A 35 7.93 -15.44 3.05
C PHE A 35 6.64 -15.66 2.26
N ILE A 36 5.68 -14.76 2.45
CA ILE A 36 4.52 -14.58 1.59
C ILE A 36 4.52 -13.17 1.01
N LYS A 37 3.91 -13.03 -0.16
CA LYS A 37 3.71 -11.74 -0.82
C LYS A 37 2.23 -11.52 -1.07
N VAL A 38 1.71 -10.40 -0.56
CA VAL A 38 0.32 -9.97 -0.72
C VAL A 38 0.29 -8.56 -1.29
N ARG A 39 -0.75 -8.22 -2.03
CA ARG A 39 -0.99 -6.84 -2.50
C ARG A 39 -2.39 -6.38 -2.07
N GLU A 40 -2.55 -5.10 -1.84
CA GLU A 40 -3.87 -4.50 -1.63
C GLU A 40 -4.19 -3.41 -2.69
N PRO A 41 -5.45 -3.35 -3.14
CA PRO A 41 -6.51 -4.34 -2.94
C PRO A 41 -6.21 -5.63 -3.72
N GLY A 42 -6.73 -6.78 -3.29
CA GLY A 42 -6.45 -8.10 -3.83
C GLY A 42 -5.65 -8.95 -2.86
N GLY A 43 -5.20 -10.13 -3.27
CA GLY A 43 -4.38 -11.06 -2.48
C GLY A 43 -5.05 -12.41 -2.23
N CYS A 44 -6.21 -12.47 -1.61
CA CYS A 44 -7.03 -13.69 -1.50
C CYS A 44 -8.16 -13.69 -2.54
N ILE A 45 -8.83 -14.82 -2.69
CA ILE A 45 -9.87 -15.03 -3.72
C ILE A 45 -10.97 -13.95 -3.67
N ASN A 46 -11.53 -13.68 -2.50
CA ASN A 46 -12.59 -12.69 -2.34
C ASN A 46 -12.06 -11.26 -2.53
N SER A 47 -10.88 -10.97 -2.00
CA SER A 47 -10.23 -9.68 -2.18
C SER A 47 -9.91 -9.39 -3.66
N GLU A 48 -9.59 -10.39 -4.47
CA GLU A 48 -9.41 -10.23 -5.93
C GLU A 48 -10.74 -9.93 -6.65
N LYS A 49 -11.88 -10.49 -6.20
CA LYS A 49 -13.20 -10.09 -6.71
C LYS A 49 -13.49 -8.61 -6.43
N ILE A 50 -13.24 -8.16 -5.20
CA ILE A 50 -13.40 -6.76 -4.80
C ILE A 50 -12.43 -5.87 -5.60
N ARG A 51 -11.18 -6.30 -5.79
CA ARG A 51 -10.19 -5.58 -6.60
C ARG A 51 -10.68 -5.35 -8.03
N LYS A 52 -11.32 -6.34 -8.66
CA LYS A 52 -11.88 -6.19 -10.01
C LYS A 52 -12.88 -5.04 -10.05
N LEU A 53 -13.81 -4.97 -9.09
CA LEU A 53 -14.77 -3.87 -8.97
C LEU A 53 -14.08 -2.51 -8.80
N ILE A 54 -13.10 -2.42 -7.88
CA ILE A 54 -12.38 -1.18 -7.59
C ILE A 54 -11.63 -0.66 -8.82
N LEU A 55 -10.98 -1.53 -9.59
CA LEU A 55 -10.09 -1.16 -10.68
C LEU A 55 -10.75 -1.08 -12.04
N GLU A 56 -12.00 -1.51 -12.17
CA GLU A 56 -12.73 -1.47 -13.43
C GLU A 56 -12.82 -0.04 -13.98
N LYS A 57 -12.50 0.13 -15.27
CA LYS A 57 -12.44 1.45 -15.92
C LYS A 57 -13.76 2.22 -15.90
N LYS A 58 -14.89 1.50 -15.93
CA LYS A 58 -16.25 2.07 -15.92
C LYS A 58 -16.77 2.37 -14.51
N SER A 59 -16.14 1.85 -13.46
CA SER A 59 -16.56 2.07 -12.08
C SER A 59 -16.48 3.55 -11.72
N ASN A 60 -17.59 4.09 -11.23
CA ASN A 60 -17.72 5.48 -10.77
C ASN A 60 -18.32 5.49 -9.36
N PHE A 61 -17.66 4.88 -8.43
CA PHE A 61 -18.08 4.85 -7.03
C PHE A 61 -17.92 6.23 -6.39
N ASN A 62 -18.88 6.60 -5.52
CA ASN A 62 -18.67 7.72 -4.62
C ASN A 62 -17.51 7.41 -3.64
N LYS A 63 -16.96 8.45 -3.04
CA LYS A 63 -15.76 8.34 -2.19
C LYS A 63 -15.90 7.42 -0.97
N ILE A 64 -17.11 7.28 -0.43
CA ILE A 64 -17.38 6.40 0.73
C ILE A 64 -17.46 4.96 0.29
N THR A 65 -18.20 4.66 -0.78
CA THR A 65 -18.24 3.31 -1.36
C THR A 65 -16.84 2.84 -1.75
N ASP A 66 -16.04 3.72 -2.36
CA ASP A 66 -14.65 3.41 -2.73
C ASP A 66 -13.82 3.05 -1.49
N LEU A 67 -13.89 3.86 -0.42
CA LEU A 67 -13.24 3.56 0.85
C LEU A 67 -13.68 2.21 1.40
N LEU A 68 -14.98 1.94 1.47
CA LEU A 68 -15.52 0.70 2.03
C LEU A 68 -15.07 -0.53 1.24
N LEU A 69 -14.97 -0.46 -0.08
CA LEU A 69 -14.45 -1.54 -0.91
C LEU A 69 -12.97 -1.83 -0.62
N TYR A 70 -12.13 -0.80 -0.41
CA TYR A 70 -10.73 -1.00 0.00
C TYR A 70 -10.64 -1.67 1.37
N LEU A 71 -11.47 -1.24 2.31
CA LEU A 71 -11.49 -1.79 3.67
C LEU A 71 -12.05 -3.22 3.69
N ALA A 72 -13.08 -3.53 2.89
CA ALA A 72 -13.59 -4.88 2.72
C ALA A 72 -12.51 -5.82 2.13
N SER A 73 -11.78 -5.36 1.10
CA SER A 73 -10.65 -6.10 0.53
C SER A 73 -9.56 -6.39 1.58
N ARG A 74 -9.26 -5.43 2.45
CA ARG A 74 -8.31 -5.58 3.57
C ARG A 74 -8.79 -6.58 4.60
N SER A 75 -10.05 -6.51 4.99
CA SER A 75 -10.66 -7.43 5.93
C SER A 75 -10.52 -8.89 5.48
N GLU A 76 -10.82 -9.17 4.21
CA GLU A 76 -10.66 -10.50 3.61
C GLU A 76 -9.19 -10.98 3.61
N ASN A 77 -8.23 -10.06 3.36
CA ASN A 77 -6.81 -10.41 3.37
C ASN A 77 -6.29 -10.70 4.77
N LEU A 78 -6.85 -10.05 5.79
CA LEU A 78 -6.31 -10.13 7.15
C LEU A 78 -6.36 -11.54 7.70
N ASP A 79 -7.39 -12.31 7.41
CA ASP A 79 -7.51 -13.70 7.85
C ASP A 79 -6.39 -14.57 7.27
N GLN A 80 -6.01 -14.33 6.01
CA GLN A 80 -4.87 -15.00 5.40
C GLN A 80 -3.55 -14.52 6.02
N LEU A 81 -3.39 -13.21 6.24
CA LEU A 81 -2.17 -12.64 6.82
C LEU A 81 -1.93 -13.15 8.24
N LYS A 82 -2.99 -13.26 9.07
CA LYS A 82 -2.91 -13.78 10.43
C LYS A 82 -2.40 -15.23 10.51
N LYS A 83 -2.71 -16.08 9.53
CA LYS A 83 -2.20 -17.46 9.49
C LYS A 83 -0.67 -17.53 9.47
N TYR A 84 -0.02 -16.53 8.83
CA TYR A 84 1.42 -16.45 8.65
C TYR A 84 2.10 -15.42 9.55
N TYR A 85 1.32 -14.62 10.28
CA TYR A 85 1.82 -13.56 11.16
C TYR A 85 2.82 -14.13 12.18
N LYS A 86 3.96 -13.47 12.30
CA LYS A 86 5.10 -13.88 13.12
C LYS A 86 5.78 -15.21 12.72
N LYS A 87 5.22 -16.01 11.81
CA LYS A 87 5.76 -17.29 11.35
C LYS A 87 6.60 -17.16 10.09
N LYS A 88 6.16 -16.32 9.14
CA LYS A 88 6.85 -16.04 7.88
C LYS A 88 7.06 -14.55 7.72
N VAL A 89 8.06 -14.15 6.92
CA VAL A 89 8.17 -12.76 6.47
C VAL A 89 6.96 -12.44 5.59
N ILE A 90 6.27 -11.32 5.87
CA ILE A 90 5.13 -10.88 5.08
C ILE A 90 5.53 -9.63 4.30
N LEU A 91 5.51 -9.71 2.97
CA LEU A 91 5.73 -8.58 2.07
C LEU A 91 4.38 -8.09 1.54
N ILE A 92 4.04 -6.83 1.79
CA ILE A 92 2.74 -6.25 1.41
C ILE A 92 2.96 -5.08 0.44
N ASP A 93 2.37 -5.18 -0.76
CA ASP A 93 2.29 -4.05 -1.72
C ASP A 93 1.04 -3.25 -1.44
N ARG A 94 1.19 -2.08 -0.85
CA ARG A 94 0.16 -1.18 -0.31
C ARG A 94 -0.58 -1.73 0.90
N PHE A 95 -0.81 -0.85 1.88
CA PHE A 95 -1.54 -1.18 3.10
C PHE A 95 -2.33 0.04 3.62
N LYS A 96 -2.46 0.18 4.94
CA LYS A 96 -3.28 1.23 5.57
C LYS A 96 -2.91 2.65 5.14
N ASP A 97 -1.62 2.93 4.93
CA ASP A 97 -1.16 4.27 4.57
C ASP A 97 -1.58 4.65 3.14
N SER A 98 -1.68 3.68 2.22
CA SER A 98 -2.30 3.89 0.91
C SER A 98 -3.76 4.34 1.04
N THR A 99 -4.56 3.73 1.93
CA THR A 99 -5.94 4.16 2.15
C THR A 99 -6.01 5.59 2.66
N ILE A 100 -5.15 5.97 3.61
CA ILE A 100 -5.11 7.36 4.10
C ILE A 100 -4.66 8.30 2.97
N ALA A 101 -3.60 7.97 2.24
CA ALA A 101 -3.06 8.83 1.19
C ALA A 101 -4.07 9.06 0.05
N TYR A 102 -4.76 8.01 -0.41
CA TYR A 102 -5.71 8.11 -1.52
C TYR A 102 -7.07 8.65 -1.08
N GLN A 103 -7.69 8.06 -0.06
CA GLN A 103 -9.05 8.42 0.33
C GLN A 103 -9.10 9.74 1.12
N HIS A 104 -8.15 10.01 2.03
CA HIS A 104 -8.13 11.30 2.75
C HIS A 104 -7.48 12.41 1.91
N TYR A 105 -6.18 12.29 1.61
CA TYR A 105 -5.47 13.38 0.90
C TYR A 105 -5.91 13.51 -0.57
N GLY A 106 -6.24 12.42 -1.24
CA GLY A 106 -6.73 12.41 -2.62
C GLY A 106 -8.18 12.83 -2.75
N PHE A 107 -9.10 12.14 -2.06
CA PHE A 107 -10.55 12.29 -2.22
C PHE A 107 -11.24 13.08 -1.10
N GLY A 108 -10.52 13.49 -0.03
CA GLY A 108 -11.08 14.30 1.05
C GLY A 108 -12.04 13.55 1.98
N VAL A 109 -11.86 12.24 2.17
CA VAL A 109 -12.60 11.49 3.18
C VAL A 109 -12.07 11.82 4.56
N ASP A 110 -12.94 11.84 5.57
CA ASP A 110 -12.54 12.10 6.96
C ASP A 110 -11.52 11.05 7.45
N ILE A 111 -10.38 11.54 7.92
CA ILE A 111 -9.30 10.69 8.45
C ILE A 111 -9.72 9.93 9.72
N LYS A 112 -10.62 10.48 10.53
CA LYS A 112 -11.13 9.83 11.73
C LYS A 112 -11.89 8.55 11.38
N LEU A 113 -12.77 8.64 10.37
CA LEU A 113 -13.50 7.48 9.86
C LEU A 113 -12.55 6.40 9.33
N ILE A 114 -11.57 6.80 8.50
CA ILE A 114 -10.58 5.87 7.94
C ILE A 114 -9.81 5.16 9.05
N ASN A 115 -9.32 5.89 10.03
CA ASN A 115 -8.56 5.33 11.14
C ASN A 115 -9.42 4.43 12.03
N PHE A 116 -10.66 4.84 12.34
CA PHE A 116 -11.57 4.04 13.13
C PHE A 116 -11.79 2.64 12.52
N ILE A 117 -12.13 2.58 11.23
CA ILE A 117 -12.39 1.30 10.57
C ILE A 117 -11.09 0.49 10.39
N ASN A 118 -9.97 1.15 10.04
CA ASN A 118 -8.68 0.45 9.96
C ASN A 118 -8.28 -0.18 11.30
N ASN A 119 -8.42 0.54 12.40
CA ASN A 119 -8.10 0.03 13.73
C ASN A 119 -9.02 -1.13 14.13
N PHE A 120 -10.30 -1.03 13.80
CA PHE A 120 -11.26 -2.11 14.03
C PHE A 120 -10.89 -3.39 13.26
N ILE A 121 -10.51 -3.27 11.98
CA ILE A 121 -10.12 -4.41 11.14
C ILE A 121 -8.79 -5.00 11.61
N LEU A 122 -7.76 -4.16 11.79
CA LEU A 122 -6.39 -4.62 11.98
C LEU A 122 -6.15 -5.18 13.39
N LYS A 123 -6.78 -4.60 14.42
CA LYS A 123 -6.60 -5.02 15.83
C LYS A 123 -5.09 -5.13 16.16
N ASP A 124 -4.65 -6.36 16.47
CA ASP A 124 -3.28 -6.69 16.88
C ASP A 124 -2.31 -6.96 15.72
N PHE A 125 -2.74 -6.82 14.46
CA PHE A 125 -1.88 -6.98 13.30
C PHE A 125 -1.02 -5.73 13.11
N ASN A 126 0.27 -5.85 13.45
CA ASN A 126 1.22 -4.75 13.40
C ASN A 126 2.18 -4.87 12.21
N VAL A 127 2.58 -3.73 11.68
CA VAL A 127 3.59 -3.60 10.64
C VAL A 127 4.91 -3.23 11.29
N ASP A 128 5.99 -3.97 10.98
CA ASP A 128 7.31 -3.70 11.54
C ASP A 128 8.07 -2.64 10.72
N TYR A 129 7.97 -2.71 9.38
CA TYR A 129 8.67 -1.80 8.49
C TYR A 129 7.76 -1.31 7.36
N THR A 130 7.84 -0.03 7.06
CA THR A 130 7.21 0.56 5.87
C THR A 130 8.28 1.25 5.02
N PHE A 131 8.40 0.84 3.75
CA PHE A 131 9.24 1.49 2.75
C PHE A 131 8.39 2.38 1.87
N LEU A 132 8.58 3.69 1.97
CA LEU A 132 7.93 4.66 1.11
C LEU A 132 8.77 4.93 -0.14
N ASN A 133 8.23 4.53 -1.30
CA ASN A 133 8.79 4.81 -2.60
C ASN A 133 8.23 6.13 -3.14
N THR A 134 9.08 7.12 -3.34
CA THR A 134 8.72 8.39 -3.97
C THR A 134 9.17 8.42 -5.43
N VAL A 135 8.52 9.28 -6.22
CA VAL A 135 8.86 9.47 -7.63
C VAL A 135 8.59 10.92 -8.05
N SER A 136 9.43 11.49 -8.91
CA SER A 136 9.16 12.81 -9.49
C SER A 136 7.93 12.76 -10.41
N LYS A 137 7.26 13.91 -10.57
CA LYS A 137 6.10 14.04 -11.48
C LYS A 137 6.42 13.57 -12.90
N ASN A 138 7.57 13.98 -13.44
CA ASN A 138 7.98 13.64 -14.79
C ASN A 138 8.20 12.14 -14.96
N ASN A 139 8.94 11.52 -14.05
CA ASN A 139 9.19 10.07 -14.08
C ASN A 139 7.91 9.27 -13.90
N MET A 140 6.99 9.71 -13.03
CA MET A 140 5.68 9.07 -12.89
C MET A 140 4.93 9.08 -14.23
N ILE A 141 4.81 10.25 -14.88
CA ILE A 141 4.12 10.40 -16.16
C ILE A 141 4.74 9.50 -17.24
N GLN A 142 6.06 9.51 -17.36
CA GLN A 142 6.78 8.67 -18.33
C GLN A 142 6.49 7.17 -18.09
N ARG A 143 6.58 6.70 -16.85
CA ARG A 143 6.32 5.30 -16.49
C ARG A 143 4.87 4.88 -16.69
N LEU A 144 3.92 5.79 -16.47
CA LEU A 144 2.49 5.50 -16.74
C LEU A 144 2.20 5.40 -18.24
N LYS A 145 2.86 6.21 -19.09
CA LYS A 145 2.70 6.15 -20.56
C LYS A 145 3.07 4.80 -21.17
N ILE A 146 4.10 4.13 -20.65
CA ILE A 146 4.59 2.83 -21.15
C ILE A 146 3.86 1.63 -20.54
N ARG A 147 2.90 1.89 -19.64
CA ARG A 147 2.15 0.82 -18.95
C ARG A 147 1.14 0.17 -19.90
N LYS A 148 1.25 -1.15 -20.10
CA LYS A 148 0.41 -1.91 -21.04
C LYS A 148 -1.07 -2.00 -20.64
N SER A 149 -1.39 -2.03 -19.34
CA SER A 149 -2.78 -2.10 -18.87
C SER A 149 -3.09 -0.95 -17.92
N LEU A 150 -4.07 -0.15 -18.31
CA LEU A 150 -4.56 0.98 -17.52
C LEU A 150 -5.80 0.57 -16.72
N ASN A 151 -5.94 1.10 -15.52
CA ASN A 151 -7.12 0.96 -14.67
C ASN A 151 -7.77 2.32 -14.38
N ARG A 152 -8.83 2.34 -13.57
CA ARG A 152 -9.55 3.56 -13.21
C ARG A 152 -8.65 4.68 -12.66
N TYR A 153 -7.66 4.33 -11.84
CA TYR A 153 -6.75 5.32 -11.24
C TYR A 153 -5.83 5.97 -12.25
N ASP A 154 -5.42 5.28 -13.30
CA ASP A 154 -4.53 5.83 -14.32
C ASP A 154 -5.14 7.00 -15.12
N LYS A 155 -6.46 7.25 -14.96
CA LYS A 155 -7.17 8.40 -15.56
C LYS A 155 -7.03 9.69 -14.76
N PHE A 156 -6.58 9.63 -13.50
CA PHE A 156 -6.47 10.83 -12.68
C PHE A 156 -5.36 11.76 -13.17
N LYS A 157 -5.63 13.06 -13.10
CA LYS A 157 -4.64 14.10 -13.45
C LYS A 157 -3.44 14.04 -12.49
N SER A 158 -2.28 14.48 -12.95
CA SER A 158 -1.04 14.49 -12.17
C SER A 158 -1.16 15.18 -10.80
N ASN A 159 -2.01 16.22 -10.70
CA ASN A 159 -2.25 16.94 -9.45
C ASN A 159 -2.86 16.04 -8.35
N PHE A 160 -3.70 15.07 -8.73
CA PHE A 160 -4.22 14.08 -7.79
C PHE A 160 -3.08 13.26 -7.17
N TYR A 161 -2.18 12.73 -8.00
CA TYR A 161 -1.04 11.96 -7.52
C TYR A 161 -0.06 12.78 -6.68
N GLN A 162 0.09 14.08 -6.98
CA GLN A 162 0.89 14.96 -6.13
C GLN A 162 0.28 15.13 -4.73
N LYS A 163 -1.06 15.28 -4.63
CA LYS A 163 -1.77 15.30 -3.33
C LYS A 163 -1.56 13.98 -2.56
N VAL A 164 -1.72 12.86 -3.25
CA VAL A 164 -1.52 11.52 -2.65
C VAL A 164 -0.07 11.34 -2.16
N GLN A 165 0.93 11.68 -2.98
CA GLN A 165 2.34 11.57 -2.57
C GLN A 165 2.68 12.50 -1.41
N ARG A 166 2.13 13.72 -1.39
CA ARG A 166 2.25 14.62 -0.23
C ARG A 166 1.62 13.99 1.02
N GLY A 167 0.49 13.30 0.87
CA GLY A 167 -0.14 12.52 1.94
C GLY A 167 0.81 11.47 2.52
N PHE A 168 1.44 10.67 1.69
CA PHE A 168 2.45 9.69 2.14
C PHE A 168 3.63 10.35 2.87
N LEU A 169 4.14 11.46 2.35
CA LEU A 169 5.25 12.20 2.98
C LEU A 169 4.84 12.77 4.35
N ASN A 170 3.60 13.25 4.48
CA ASN A 170 3.07 13.73 5.76
C ASN A 170 2.93 12.60 6.78
N LEU A 171 2.46 11.42 6.36
CA LEU A 171 2.40 10.24 7.22
C LEU A 171 3.80 9.82 7.67
N ALA A 172 4.77 9.79 6.77
CA ALA A 172 6.15 9.46 7.09
C ALA A 172 6.77 10.41 8.13
N LYS A 173 6.48 11.72 8.02
CA LYS A 173 6.96 12.74 8.99
C LYS A 173 6.35 12.52 10.38
N LYS A 174 5.05 12.22 10.46
CA LYS A 174 4.36 11.99 11.75
C LYS A 174 4.95 10.80 12.52
N ILE A 175 5.35 9.74 11.83
CA ILE A 175 5.93 8.55 12.46
C ILE A 175 7.35 8.82 12.96
N LYS A 176 8.15 9.63 12.25
CA LYS A 176 9.49 10.04 12.73
C LYS A 176 9.46 10.82 14.04
N VAL A 177 8.38 11.54 14.32
CA VAL A 177 8.20 12.31 15.58
C VAL A 177 7.79 11.39 16.74
N ASN A 178 7.16 10.25 16.47
CA ASN A 178 6.74 9.26 17.47
C ASN A 178 7.73 8.09 17.55
N ILE A 179 8.93 8.34 18.08
CA ILE A 179 10.04 7.36 18.22
C ILE A 179 9.70 6.15 19.11
N LYS A 180 8.52 6.09 19.72
CA LYS A 180 8.03 4.92 20.47
C LYS A 180 7.24 3.90 19.64
N SER A 181 6.99 4.12 18.34
CA SER A 181 6.34 3.11 17.50
C SER A 181 7.36 2.15 16.92
N LEU A 182 7.09 0.86 17.04
CA LEU A 182 7.91 -0.24 16.48
C LEU A 182 8.01 -0.20 14.94
N THR A 183 7.29 0.70 14.28
CA THR A 183 7.26 0.81 12.81
C THR A 183 8.32 1.82 12.34
N GLN A 184 9.31 1.36 11.60
CA GLN A 184 10.29 2.22 10.93
C GLN A 184 9.84 2.53 9.51
N ILE A 185 9.77 3.83 9.15
CA ILE A 185 9.59 4.26 7.77
C ILE A 185 10.94 4.63 7.17
N LYS A 186 11.31 3.94 6.07
CA LYS A 186 12.44 4.30 5.22
C LYS A 186 11.93 4.89 3.90
N ILE A 187 12.38 6.10 3.57
CA ILE A 187 12.07 6.76 2.30
C ILE A 187 13.11 6.31 1.29
N LEU A 188 12.67 5.66 0.21
CA LEU A 188 13.51 5.27 -0.91
C LEU A 188 13.26 6.24 -2.06
N ASN A 189 14.25 7.09 -2.36
CA ASN A 189 14.25 7.92 -3.56
C ASN A 189 14.84 7.12 -4.70
N ILE A 190 14.09 6.92 -5.77
CA ILE A 190 14.63 6.41 -7.02
C ILE A 190 15.12 7.63 -7.80
N THR A 191 16.39 7.99 -7.58
CA THR A 191 17.12 8.84 -8.52
C THR A 191 17.43 7.99 -9.75
N ASN A 192 17.32 8.58 -10.92
CA ASN A 192 17.58 7.92 -12.20
C ASN A 192 18.98 7.28 -12.19
N GLN A 193 19.04 5.99 -12.42
CA GLN A 193 20.09 5.33 -13.20
C GLN A 193 19.47 4.84 -14.50
#